data_506d9f9c74ce38c1072edc0068cb91b7
#
_entry.id   506d9f9c74ce38c1072edc0068cb91b7
#
_cell.length_a   1.000
_cell.length_b   1.000
_cell.length_c   1.000
_cell.angle_alpha   90.00
_cell.angle_beta   90.00
_cell.angle_gamma   90.00
#
_symmetry.space_group_name_H-M   'P 1'
#
loop_
_entity.id
_entity.type
_entity.pdbx_description
1 polymer ?
#
loop_
_entity_poly.entity_id
_entity_poly.type
_entity_poly.pdbx_seq_one_letter_code
_entity_poly.pdbx_strand_id
1 'polypeptide(L)'
;MCIRDRFRDFTQTGSELATGTIKEATKHLDYIKSLGVNAIELMPIQEFDGNNSWGYNPCYYFAMDKAYGTKEEYKQFIDECHKQGIAVLLDVVYNHATGSHPFAKLYWNSKESKTAKNNPWFNVDAPHPFSVFHDFNHESPLVREFVKRNLKFLLEEYKFDGFRFDLTKGFTQNKSNESTASNKDDSRIVILKDYYKTVNTTNPNAVMILEHFCNLDEESELAKAGMK
;
A
#
# COMPACT_ATOMS: atom_id res chain seq x y z
N MET A 1 -18.99 6.15 6.34
CA MET A 1 -19.01 5.01 5.38
C MET A 1 -17.91 5.22 4.38
N CYS A 2 -17.13 4.18 4.05
CA CYS A 2 -16.01 4.23 3.08
C CYS A 2 -16.43 3.49 1.79
N ILE A 3 -16.02 4.01 0.65
CA ILE A 3 -16.08 3.31 -0.64
C ILE A 3 -14.66 2.94 -1.04
N ARG A 4 -14.48 1.72 -1.55
CA ARG A 4 -13.23 1.22 -2.12
C ARG A 4 -13.43 0.85 -3.58
N ASP A 5 -12.62 1.42 -4.49
CA ASP A 5 -12.73 1.12 -5.90
C ASP A 5 -11.42 1.39 -6.66
N ARG A 6 -11.38 0.93 -7.90
CA ARG A 6 -10.31 1.09 -8.86
C ARG A 6 -10.72 2.09 -9.94
N PHE A 7 -9.91 3.13 -10.19
CA PHE A 7 -10.20 4.15 -11.20
C PHE A 7 -10.51 3.58 -12.58
N ARG A 8 -9.79 2.53 -12.97
CA ARG A 8 -10.00 1.88 -14.26
C ARG A 8 -11.45 1.48 -14.48
N ASP A 9 -12.08 0.86 -13.50
CA ASP A 9 -13.43 0.32 -13.64
C ASP A 9 -14.49 1.37 -13.35
N PHE A 10 -14.25 2.22 -12.36
CA PHE A 10 -15.19 3.25 -11.93
C PHE A 10 -15.49 4.29 -13.02
N THR A 11 -14.51 4.63 -13.85
CA THR A 11 -14.66 5.67 -14.87
C THR A 11 -14.45 5.17 -16.30
N GLN A 12 -14.44 3.86 -16.51
CA GLN A 12 -14.29 3.28 -17.85
C GLN A 12 -15.50 3.59 -18.71
N THR A 13 -15.26 4.16 -19.90
CA THR A 13 -16.29 4.41 -20.92
C THR A 13 -16.03 3.58 -22.17
N GLY A 14 -16.86 2.57 -22.41
CA GLY A 14 -17.18 2.02 -23.73
C GLY A 14 -16.23 1.03 -24.38
N SER A 15 -14.96 0.86 -24.00
CA SER A 15 -14.08 -0.19 -24.54
C SER A 15 -13.15 -0.78 -23.50
N GLU A 16 -12.82 -2.06 -23.61
CA GLU A 16 -11.85 -2.73 -22.72
C GLU A 16 -10.45 -2.09 -22.76
N LEU A 17 -10.16 -1.28 -23.77
CA LEU A 17 -8.90 -0.56 -23.95
C LEU A 17 -8.90 0.84 -23.32
N ALA A 18 -10.06 1.40 -22.98
CA ALA A 18 -10.16 2.71 -22.36
C ALA A 18 -9.94 2.56 -20.83
N THR A 19 -8.80 3.03 -20.34
CA THR A 19 -8.52 3.09 -18.91
C THR A 19 -9.24 4.28 -18.30
N GLY A 20 -10.06 4.07 -17.25
CA GLY A 20 -10.61 5.15 -16.45
C GLY A 20 -9.49 5.97 -15.81
N THR A 21 -9.69 7.27 -15.65
CA THR A 21 -8.68 8.21 -15.14
C THR A 21 -9.09 8.88 -13.84
N ILE A 22 -8.12 9.39 -13.09
CA ILE A 22 -8.34 10.17 -11.88
C ILE A 22 -9.12 11.46 -12.19
N LYS A 23 -8.90 12.06 -13.37
CA LYS A 23 -9.61 13.24 -13.84
C LYS A 23 -11.10 12.96 -14.08
N GLU A 24 -11.41 11.81 -14.65
CA GLU A 24 -12.82 11.39 -14.82
C GLU A 24 -13.47 11.10 -13.47
N ALA A 25 -12.74 10.42 -12.54
CA ALA A 25 -13.24 10.15 -11.19
C ALA A 25 -13.60 11.46 -10.44
N THR A 26 -12.81 12.52 -10.63
CA THR A 26 -13.10 13.83 -10.03
C THR A 26 -14.48 14.36 -10.41
N LYS A 27 -14.96 14.10 -11.62
CA LYS A 27 -16.29 14.53 -12.08
C LYS A 27 -17.45 13.78 -11.40
N HIS A 28 -17.18 12.65 -10.74
CA HIS A 28 -18.19 11.84 -10.07
C HIS A 28 -18.24 12.04 -8.55
N LEU A 29 -17.49 12.99 -8.00
CA LEU A 29 -17.43 13.24 -6.55
C LEU A 29 -18.79 13.64 -5.97
N ASP A 30 -19.62 14.40 -6.69
CA ASP A 30 -20.97 14.75 -6.22
C ASP A 30 -21.85 13.50 -6.10
N TYR A 31 -21.75 12.56 -7.02
CA TYR A 31 -22.44 11.27 -6.93
C TYR A 31 -21.96 10.49 -5.70
N ILE A 32 -20.63 10.35 -5.52
CA ILE A 32 -20.05 9.66 -4.37
C ILE A 32 -20.53 10.31 -3.06
N LYS A 33 -20.53 11.63 -3.00
CA LYS A 33 -21.03 12.39 -1.85
C LYS A 33 -22.50 12.11 -1.57
N SER A 34 -23.32 12.00 -2.61
CA SER A 34 -24.77 11.73 -2.49
C SER A 34 -25.07 10.37 -1.86
N LEU A 35 -24.12 9.41 -1.89
CA LEU A 35 -24.22 8.11 -1.22
C LEU A 35 -24.01 8.19 0.30
N GLY A 36 -23.69 9.38 0.84
CA GLY A 36 -23.47 9.59 2.26
C GLY A 36 -22.13 9.03 2.78
N VAL A 37 -21.16 8.77 1.87
CA VAL A 37 -19.83 8.34 2.27
C VAL A 37 -19.00 9.54 2.73
N ASN A 38 -18.06 9.30 3.64
CA ASN A 38 -17.14 10.29 4.16
C ASN A 38 -15.66 9.92 3.96
N ALA A 39 -15.39 8.80 3.33
CA ALA A 39 -14.05 8.40 2.91
C ALA A 39 -14.09 7.59 1.61
N ILE A 40 -13.07 7.76 0.79
CA ILE A 40 -12.77 6.96 -0.39
C ILE A 40 -11.46 6.23 -0.12
N GLU A 41 -11.44 4.92 -0.28
CA GLU A 41 -10.23 4.11 -0.29
C GLU A 41 -9.87 3.79 -1.72
N LEU A 42 -8.74 4.30 -2.18
CA LEU A 42 -8.21 4.00 -3.49
C LEU A 42 -7.46 2.68 -3.45
N MET A 43 -7.78 1.76 -4.34
CA MET A 43 -6.95 0.58 -4.61
C MET A 43 -5.54 1.03 -5.00
N PRO A 44 -4.52 0.15 -4.93
CA PRO A 44 -3.13 0.58 -5.10
C PRO A 44 -2.91 1.34 -6.41
N ILE A 45 -2.47 2.58 -6.29
CA ILE A 45 -2.19 3.50 -7.41
C ILE A 45 -0.73 3.96 -7.43
N GLN A 46 0.13 3.43 -6.58
CA GLN A 46 1.56 3.60 -6.78
C GLN A 46 1.97 2.88 -8.05
N GLU A 47 2.95 3.41 -8.78
CA GLU A 47 3.34 2.88 -10.09
C GLU A 47 3.60 1.38 -10.06
N PHE A 48 2.85 0.63 -10.85
CA PHE A 48 2.90 -0.82 -10.94
C PHE A 48 3.39 -1.30 -12.32
N ASP A 49 3.73 -2.57 -12.44
CA ASP A 49 4.14 -3.16 -13.71
C ASP A 49 2.96 -3.28 -14.68
N GLY A 50 3.17 -2.78 -15.90
CA GLY A 50 2.16 -2.76 -16.96
C GLY A 50 1.18 -1.60 -16.81
N ASN A 51 0.10 -1.61 -17.61
CA ASN A 51 -0.92 -0.57 -17.64
C ASN A 51 -2.31 -1.09 -17.26
N ASN A 52 -2.43 -2.38 -16.93
CA ASN A 52 -3.67 -3.01 -16.55
C ASN A 52 -3.44 -3.94 -15.35
N SER A 53 -3.64 -3.42 -14.17
CA SER A 53 -3.48 -4.16 -12.92
C SER A 53 -4.47 -3.68 -11.86
N TRP A 54 -4.64 -4.47 -10.82
CA TRP A 54 -5.28 -4.05 -9.58
C TRP A 54 -4.34 -3.20 -8.71
N GLY A 55 -3.04 -3.10 -9.10
CA GLY A 55 -2.02 -2.33 -8.42
C GLY A 55 -1.21 -3.11 -7.39
N TYR A 56 -1.53 -4.39 -7.13
CA TYR A 56 -0.78 -5.23 -6.17
C TYR A 56 0.52 -5.81 -6.73
N ASN A 57 1.06 -5.19 -7.77
CA ASN A 57 2.35 -5.47 -8.38
C ASN A 57 3.19 -4.20 -8.49
N PRO A 58 3.46 -3.49 -7.37
CA PRO A 58 4.14 -2.19 -7.39
C PRO A 58 5.60 -2.33 -7.79
N CYS A 59 6.10 -1.30 -8.47
CA CYS A 59 7.52 -1.20 -8.86
C CYS A 59 8.17 0.13 -8.47
N TYR A 60 7.42 1.25 -8.39
CA TYR A 60 7.96 2.56 -8.01
C TYR A 60 7.05 3.25 -6.98
N TYR A 61 7.46 3.22 -5.72
CA TYR A 61 6.64 3.67 -4.58
C TYR A 61 6.49 5.19 -4.43
N PHE A 62 7.39 5.98 -5.01
CA PHE A 62 7.35 7.44 -4.95
C PHE A 62 6.72 8.07 -6.20
N ALA A 63 6.10 7.25 -7.05
CA ALA A 63 5.33 7.69 -8.22
C ALA A 63 3.93 7.11 -8.17
N MET A 64 2.95 7.88 -8.63
CA MET A 64 1.61 7.39 -8.92
C MET A 64 1.56 6.81 -10.33
N ASP A 65 0.69 5.84 -10.56
CA ASP A 65 0.61 5.14 -11.83
C ASP A 65 0.18 6.07 -12.97
N LYS A 66 1.01 6.08 -14.00
CA LYS A 66 0.84 6.93 -15.19
C LYS A 66 -0.41 6.61 -16.01
N ALA A 67 -0.95 5.39 -15.87
CA ALA A 67 -2.14 4.97 -16.62
C ALA A 67 -3.40 5.71 -16.14
N TYR A 68 -3.41 6.20 -14.92
CA TYR A 68 -4.58 6.88 -14.35
C TYR A 68 -4.49 8.40 -14.40
N GLY A 69 -3.30 8.99 -14.54
CA GLY A 69 -3.14 10.42 -14.64
C GLY A 69 -1.79 10.96 -14.21
N THR A 70 -1.69 12.30 -14.20
CA THR A 70 -0.49 13.02 -13.76
C THR A 70 -0.49 13.25 -12.24
N LYS A 71 0.68 13.58 -11.71
CA LYS A 71 0.84 13.97 -10.30
C LYS A 71 -0.13 15.08 -9.88
N GLU A 72 -0.30 16.06 -10.73
CA GLU A 72 -1.17 17.22 -10.50
C GLU A 72 -2.64 16.81 -10.47
N GLU A 73 -3.06 15.90 -11.35
CA GLU A 73 -4.44 15.39 -11.37
C GLU A 73 -4.77 14.58 -10.12
N TYR A 74 -3.81 13.78 -9.59
CA TYR A 74 -3.99 13.10 -8.31
C TYR A 74 -4.16 14.10 -7.15
N LYS A 75 -3.32 15.13 -7.08
CA LYS A 75 -3.44 16.17 -6.05
C LYS A 75 -4.76 16.92 -6.15
N GLN A 76 -5.17 17.26 -7.37
CA GLN A 76 -6.45 17.92 -7.60
C GLN A 76 -7.63 17.05 -7.15
N PHE A 77 -7.61 15.76 -7.43
CA PHE A 77 -8.64 14.84 -6.96
C PHE A 77 -8.77 14.84 -5.43
N ILE A 78 -7.64 14.76 -4.73
CA ILE A 78 -7.62 14.77 -3.25
C ILE A 78 -8.13 16.10 -2.72
N ASP A 79 -7.72 17.24 -3.31
CA ASP A 79 -8.21 18.57 -2.94
C ASP A 79 -9.72 18.68 -3.13
N GLU A 80 -10.27 18.19 -4.25
CA GLU A 80 -11.72 18.20 -4.49
C GLU A 80 -12.49 17.30 -3.51
N CYS A 81 -11.92 16.13 -3.14
CA CYS A 81 -12.48 15.31 -2.08
C CYS A 81 -12.54 16.07 -0.75
N HIS A 82 -11.45 16.73 -0.35
CA HIS A 82 -11.37 17.49 0.88
C HIS A 82 -12.36 18.65 0.91
N LYS A 83 -12.56 19.39 -0.20
CA LYS A 83 -13.58 20.44 -0.31
C LYS A 83 -14.98 19.92 -0.03
N GLN A 84 -15.24 18.66 -0.35
CA GLN A 84 -16.53 18.01 -0.08
C GLN A 84 -16.60 17.31 1.28
N GLY A 85 -15.53 17.39 2.09
CA GLY A 85 -15.44 16.70 3.39
C GLY A 85 -15.33 15.19 3.25
N ILE A 86 -14.68 14.71 2.20
CA ILE A 86 -14.40 13.30 1.94
C ILE A 86 -12.92 13.06 2.17
N ALA A 87 -12.58 12.16 3.08
CA ALA A 87 -11.21 11.70 3.31
C ALA A 87 -10.76 10.75 2.18
N VAL A 88 -9.46 10.74 1.88
CA VAL A 88 -8.89 9.85 0.87
C VAL A 88 -7.85 8.94 1.49
N LEU A 89 -8.11 7.63 1.49
CA LEU A 89 -7.20 6.59 1.97
C LEU A 89 -6.54 5.91 0.78
N LEU A 90 -5.27 5.53 0.93
CA LEU A 90 -4.52 4.79 -0.08
C LEU A 90 -4.24 3.37 0.39
N ASP A 91 -4.59 2.39 -0.46
CA ASP A 91 -4.14 1.01 -0.31
C ASP A 91 -2.66 0.92 -0.70
N VAL A 92 -1.80 0.51 0.23
CA VAL A 92 -0.36 0.44 0.07
C VAL A 92 0.16 -0.98 0.21
N VAL A 93 1.05 -1.36 -0.69
CA VAL A 93 1.57 -2.74 -0.81
C VAL A 93 3.05 -2.75 -0.44
N TYR A 94 3.37 -3.04 0.82
CA TYR A 94 4.76 -3.13 1.28
C TYR A 94 5.21 -4.56 1.61
N ASN A 95 4.34 -5.56 1.44
CA ASN A 95 4.75 -6.95 1.60
C ASN A 95 5.78 -7.35 0.53
N HIS A 96 5.61 -6.89 -0.69
CA HIS A 96 6.40 -7.31 -1.84
C HIS A 96 6.51 -6.21 -2.90
N ALA A 97 7.46 -6.38 -3.82
CA ALA A 97 7.55 -5.61 -5.06
C ALA A 97 7.91 -6.52 -6.23
N THR A 98 7.65 -6.06 -7.46
CA THR A 98 8.00 -6.82 -8.66
C THR A 98 9.52 -6.80 -8.93
N GLY A 99 9.98 -7.65 -9.83
CA GLY A 99 11.37 -7.66 -10.31
C GLY A 99 11.78 -6.39 -11.06
N SER A 100 10.82 -5.53 -11.42
CA SER A 100 11.08 -4.21 -12.01
C SER A 100 11.51 -3.16 -10.97
N HIS A 101 11.30 -3.44 -9.67
CA HIS A 101 11.71 -2.53 -8.61
C HIS A 101 13.23 -2.30 -8.62
N PRO A 102 13.71 -1.04 -8.49
CA PRO A 102 15.14 -0.73 -8.56
C PRO A 102 16.00 -1.53 -7.59
N PHE A 103 15.55 -1.71 -6.35
CA PHE A 103 16.31 -2.45 -5.33
C PHE A 103 16.34 -3.96 -5.59
N ALA A 104 15.36 -4.52 -6.30
CA ALA A 104 15.43 -5.90 -6.76
C ALA A 104 16.49 -6.04 -7.86
N LYS A 105 16.48 -5.12 -8.85
CA LYS A 105 17.44 -5.12 -9.97
C LYS A 105 18.88 -4.90 -9.55
N LEU A 106 19.14 -4.03 -8.55
CA LEU A 106 20.50 -3.71 -8.07
C LEU A 106 21.23 -4.94 -7.51
N TYR A 107 20.50 -5.90 -6.93
CA TYR A 107 21.05 -7.12 -6.35
C TYR A 107 20.25 -8.31 -6.87
N TRP A 108 20.47 -8.64 -8.15
CA TRP A 108 19.75 -9.68 -8.86
C TRP A 108 20.60 -10.92 -9.13
N ASN A 109 20.05 -12.10 -8.89
CA ASN A 109 20.62 -13.38 -9.26
C ASN A 109 19.97 -13.91 -10.56
N SER A 110 20.59 -13.66 -11.70
CA SER A 110 20.03 -14.04 -13.00
C SER A 110 19.94 -15.56 -13.23
N LYS A 111 20.71 -16.36 -12.48
CA LYS A 111 20.67 -17.83 -12.61
C LYS A 111 19.40 -18.42 -12.00
N GLU A 112 18.92 -17.81 -10.92
CA GLU A 112 17.75 -18.28 -10.18
C GLU A 112 16.50 -17.42 -10.43
N SER A 113 16.66 -16.33 -11.20
CA SER A 113 15.60 -15.34 -11.45
C SER A 113 14.98 -14.80 -10.16
N LYS A 114 15.85 -14.52 -9.17
CA LYS A 114 15.50 -14.05 -7.83
C LYS A 114 16.40 -12.89 -7.39
N THR A 115 16.03 -12.25 -6.31
CA THR A 115 16.91 -11.34 -5.57
C THR A 115 18.11 -12.10 -5.01
N ALA A 116 19.30 -11.49 -5.06
CA ALA A 116 20.52 -12.12 -4.60
C ALA A 116 20.57 -12.22 -3.06
N LYS A 117 21.33 -13.19 -2.52
CA LYS A 117 21.49 -13.40 -1.06
C LYS A 117 22.03 -12.17 -0.31
N ASN A 118 22.77 -11.31 -1.00
CA ASN A 118 23.30 -10.07 -0.43
C ASN A 118 22.41 -8.85 -0.70
N ASN A 119 21.18 -9.04 -1.17
CA ASN A 119 20.22 -7.96 -1.31
C ASN A 119 19.80 -7.50 0.09
N PRO A 120 20.03 -6.21 0.46
CA PRO A 120 19.72 -5.74 1.81
C PRO A 120 18.25 -5.34 2.00
N TRP A 121 17.43 -5.37 0.95
CA TRP A 121 16.01 -4.99 0.99
C TRP A 121 15.07 -6.18 0.86
N PHE A 122 15.45 -7.21 0.10
CA PHE A 122 14.58 -8.32 -0.23
C PHE A 122 15.11 -9.65 0.28
N ASN A 123 14.20 -10.52 0.71
CA ASN A 123 14.48 -11.91 0.95
C ASN A 123 14.67 -12.66 -0.39
N VAL A 124 15.50 -13.70 -0.40
CA VAL A 124 15.60 -14.61 -1.55
C VAL A 124 14.32 -15.42 -1.69
N ASP A 125 13.83 -15.91 -0.56
CA ASP A 125 12.56 -16.61 -0.42
C ASP A 125 11.83 -16.03 0.80
N ALA A 126 10.52 -15.80 0.67
CA ALA A 126 9.71 -15.32 1.78
C ALA A 126 9.75 -16.31 2.96
N PRO A 127 9.87 -15.85 4.21
CA PRO A 127 9.84 -16.71 5.38
C PRO A 127 8.43 -17.23 5.72
N HIS A 128 7.40 -16.74 5.05
CA HIS A 128 5.98 -17.01 5.25
C HIS A 128 5.34 -17.58 3.97
N PRO A 129 4.14 -18.20 4.04
CA PRO A 129 3.49 -18.83 2.89
C PRO A 129 2.90 -17.84 1.86
N PHE A 130 2.87 -16.54 2.17
CA PHE A 130 2.30 -15.48 1.32
C PHE A 130 3.34 -14.93 0.35
N SER A 131 4.05 -15.81 -0.35
CA SER A 131 5.08 -15.43 -1.32
C SER A 131 4.45 -14.91 -2.59
N VAL A 132 4.54 -13.60 -2.81
CA VAL A 132 4.10 -12.90 -4.01
C VAL A 132 5.26 -12.05 -4.50
N PHE A 133 5.69 -12.19 -5.75
CA PHE A 133 6.83 -11.49 -6.32
C PHE A 133 8.11 -11.58 -5.43
N HIS A 134 8.70 -10.44 -5.04
CA HIS A 134 9.90 -10.37 -4.20
C HIS A 134 9.55 -9.78 -2.85
N ASP A 135 9.76 -10.54 -1.82
CA ASP A 135 9.39 -10.26 -0.45
C ASP A 135 10.34 -9.27 0.22
N PHE A 136 9.79 -8.19 0.81
CA PHE A 136 10.60 -7.23 1.56
C PHE A 136 11.02 -7.76 2.93
N ASN A 137 12.29 -7.60 3.26
CA ASN A 137 12.79 -7.86 4.61
C ASN A 137 12.50 -6.68 5.54
N HIS A 138 11.37 -6.69 6.23
CA HIS A 138 10.96 -5.62 7.15
C HIS A 138 11.81 -5.49 8.41
N GLU A 139 12.68 -6.44 8.71
CA GLU A 139 13.69 -6.29 9.78
C GLU A 139 14.91 -5.51 9.31
N SER A 140 15.12 -5.38 8.01
CA SER A 140 16.17 -4.52 7.47
C SER A 140 15.90 -3.05 7.80
N PRO A 141 16.85 -2.34 8.43
CA PRO A 141 16.69 -0.91 8.68
C PRO A 141 16.54 -0.09 7.39
N LEU A 142 17.07 -0.58 6.27
CA LEU A 142 16.91 0.08 4.97
C LEU A 142 15.48 -0.01 4.45
N VAL A 143 14.82 -1.16 4.62
CA VAL A 143 13.40 -1.33 4.27
C VAL A 143 12.54 -0.46 5.17
N ARG A 144 12.78 -0.47 6.48
CA ARG A 144 12.03 0.36 7.44
C ARG A 144 12.15 1.85 7.11
N GLU A 145 13.35 2.32 6.82
CA GLU A 145 13.56 3.71 6.41
C GLU A 145 12.86 4.03 5.08
N PHE A 146 12.95 3.14 4.09
CA PHE A 146 12.27 3.29 2.80
C PHE A 146 10.76 3.41 2.97
N VAL A 147 10.14 2.51 3.71
CA VAL A 147 8.67 2.54 3.96
C VAL A 147 8.27 3.79 4.72
N LYS A 148 8.99 4.16 5.79
CA LYS A 148 8.70 5.37 6.57
C LYS A 148 8.80 6.64 5.74
N ARG A 149 9.84 6.75 4.90
CA ARG A 149 9.97 7.89 3.98
C ARG A 149 8.85 7.95 2.94
N ASN A 150 8.43 6.80 2.44
CA ASN A 150 7.32 6.73 1.49
C ASN A 150 5.99 7.14 2.13
N LEU A 151 5.66 6.62 3.31
CA LEU A 151 4.47 7.00 4.07
C LEU A 151 4.43 8.52 4.34
N LYS A 152 5.54 9.08 4.80
CA LYS A 152 5.68 10.52 5.03
C LYS A 152 5.48 11.32 3.73
N PHE A 153 6.10 10.90 2.64
CA PHE A 153 5.96 11.52 1.32
C PHE A 153 4.50 11.53 0.86
N LEU A 154 3.77 10.43 1.00
CA LEU A 154 2.37 10.34 0.61
C LEU A 154 1.48 11.27 1.44
N LEU A 155 1.71 11.37 2.75
CA LEU A 155 0.98 12.28 3.64
C LEU A 155 1.31 13.76 3.36
N GLU A 156 2.57 14.09 3.13
CA GLU A 156 3.01 15.48 2.99
C GLU A 156 2.81 16.02 1.57
N GLU A 157 3.08 15.21 0.55
CA GLU A 157 3.06 15.64 -0.84
C GLU A 157 1.67 15.53 -1.49
N TYR A 158 0.96 14.43 -1.22
CA TYR A 158 -0.36 14.18 -1.81
C TYR A 158 -1.51 14.49 -0.85
N LYS A 159 -1.24 14.59 0.46
CA LYS A 159 -2.26 14.87 1.50
C LYS A 159 -3.28 13.75 1.69
N PHE A 160 -2.85 12.48 1.54
CA PHE A 160 -3.70 11.36 1.94
C PHE A 160 -4.07 11.45 3.42
N ASP A 161 -5.28 11.00 3.76
CA ASP A 161 -5.80 10.99 5.14
C ASP A 161 -5.52 9.66 5.87
N GLY A 162 -4.83 8.76 5.22
CA GLY A 162 -4.44 7.50 5.82
C GLY A 162 -4.18 6.41 4.79
N PHE A 163 -3.98 5.20 5.30
CA PHE A 163 -3.58 4.05 4.51
C PHE A 163 -4.33 2.79 4.91
N ARG A 164 -4.57 1.92 3.93
CA ARG A 164 -4.84 0.50 4.15
C ARG A 164 -3.60 -0.28 3.74
N PHE A 165 -3.01 -1.01 4.66
CA PHE A 165 -1.82 -1.81 4.41
C PHE A 165 -2.22 -3.21 3.96
N ASP A 166 -1.81 -3.57 2.76
CA ASP A 166 -2.00 -4.89 2.17
C ASP A 166 -1.12 -5.94 2.85
N LEU A 167 -1.68 -7.11 3.15
CA LEU A 167 -0.99 -8.33 3.55
C LEU A 167 0.05 -8.13 4.67
N THR A 168 -0.29 -7.38 5.72
CA THR A 168 0.63 -7.08 6.84
C THR A 168 1.06 -8.31 7.64
N LYS A 169 0.34 -9.42 7.52
CA LYS A 169 0.73 -10.72 8.04
C LYS A 169 2.13 -11.16 7.55
N GLY A 170 2.53 -10.72 6.37
CA GLY A 170 3.83 -11.01 5.78
C GLY A 170 4.99 -10.14 6.30
N PHE A 171 4.77 -9.14 7.18
CA PHE A 171 5.84 -8.25 7.65
C PHE A 171 6.70 -8.90 8.76
N THR A 172 7.29 -10.06 8.46
CA THR A 172 8.03 -10.87 9.43
C THR A 172 9.22 -11.57 8.80
N GLN A 173 10.23 -11.90 9.61
CA GLN A 173 11.32 -12.82 9.27
C GLN A 173 11.18 -14.18 9.99
N ASN A 174 10.17 -14.35 10.83
CA ASN A 174 9.87 -15.60 11.49
C ASN A 174 9.31 -16.63 10.49
N LYS A 175 9.97 -17.78 10.40
CA LYS A 175 9.51 -18.85 9.50
C LYS A 175 8.16 -19.38 9.92
N SER A 176 7.22 -19.42 8.99
CA SER A 176 5.87 -19.92 9.20
C SER A 176 5.35 -20.70 8.00
N ASN A 177 4.25 -21.41 8.20
CA ASN A 177 3.46 -22.07 7.17
C ASN A 177 1.99 -21.66 7.33
N GLU A 178 1.11 -22.20 6.50
CA GLU A 178 -0.33 -21.83 6.50
C GLU A 178 -0.99 -22.00 7.88
N SER A 179 -0.57 -23.02 8.66
CA SER A 179 -1.15 -23.28 9.98
C SER A 179 -0.58 -22.40 11.10
N THR A 180 0.60 -21.81 10.92
CA THR A 180 1.31 -21.05 11.97
C THR A 180 1.43 -19.55 11.66
N ALA A 181 1.19 -19.12 10.42
CA ALA A 181 1.37 -17.74 10.00
C ALA A 181 0.47 -16.73 10.73
N SER A 182 -0.65 -17.18 11.28
CA SER A 182 -1.56 -16.35 12.07
C SER A 182 -1.19 -16.27 13.55
N ASN A 183 -0.19 -17.03 14.01
CA ASN A 183 0.26 -16.97 15.40
C ASN A 183 0.87 -15.60 15.71
N LYS A 184 0.74 -15.20 16.98
CA LYS A 184 1.30 -13.94 17.45
C LYS A 184 2.81 -13.84 17.15
N ASP A 185 3.21 -12.70 16.58
CA ASP A 185 4.58 -12.39 16.22
C ASP A 185 4.97 -11.00 16.75
N ASP A 186 5.75 -11.01 17.83
CA ASP A 186 6.16 -9.77 18.51
C ASP A 186 7.06 -8.90 17.63
N SER A 187 7.85 -9.49 16.70
CA SER A 187 8.68 -8.70 15.77
C SER A 187 7.81 -7.95 14.76
N ARG A 188 6.79 -8.60 14.23
CA ARG A 188 5.81 -7.99 13.33
C ARG A 188 5.04 -6.86 14.01
N ILE A 189 4.63 -7.05 15.26
CA ILE A 189 3.98 -6.02 16.07
C ILE A 189 4.88 -4.80 16.22
N VAL A 190 6.17 -4.98 16.51
CA VAL A 190 7.14 -3.88 16.63
C VAL A 190 7.30 -3.12 15.32
N ILE A 191 7.38 -3.82 14.19
CA ILE A 191 7.49 -3.23 12.86
C ILE A 191 6.24 -2.38 12.55
N LEU A 192 5.04 -2.92 12.74
CA LEU A 192 3.80 -2.22 12.46
C LEU A 192 3.60 -1.00 13.37
N LYS A 193 3.96 -1.10 14.64
CA LYS A 193 3.95 0.04 15.58
C LYS A 193 4.94 1.14 15.17
N ASP A 194 6.11 0.80 14.61
CA ASP A 194 7.08 1.78 14.10
C ASP A 194 6.52 2.53 12.87
N TYR A 195 5.85 1.84 11.95
CA TYR A 195 5.18 2.48 10.82
C TYR A 195 4.01 3.35 11.29
N TYR A 196 3.18 2.85 12.19
CA TYR A 196 2.08 3.62 12.77
C TYR A 196 2.59 4.89 13.48
N LYS A 197 3.68 4.80 14.24
CA LYS A 197 4.30 5.96 14.86
C LYS A 197 4.70 7.02 13.82
N THR A 198 5.25 6.59 12.68
CA THR A 198 5.62 7.52 11.60
C THR A 198 4.39 8.20 11.00
N VAL A 199 3.33 7.44 10.71
CA VAL A 199 2.06 7.98 10.20
C VAL A 199 1.48 8.99 11.18
N ASN A 200 1.33 8.59 12.44
CA ASN A 200 0.72 9.41 13.49
C ASN A 200 1.54 10.66 13.83
N THR A 201 2.87 10.58 13.80
CA THR A 201 3.74 11.74 14.03
C THR A 201 3.66 12.73 12.86
N THR A 202 3.50 12.24 11.63
CA THR A 202 3.39 13.10 10.43
C THR A 202 2.01 13.75 10.33
N ASN A 203 0.96 12.98 10.58
CA ASN A 203 -0.43 13.46 10.63
C ASN A 203 -1.19 12.70 11.72
N PRO A 204 -1.44 13.32 12.90
CA PRO A 204 -2.15 12.68 14.01
C PRO A 204 -3.58 12.23 13.70
N ASN A 205 -4.19 12.78 12.65
CA ASN A 205 -5.53 12.41 12.19
C ASN A 205 -5.54 11.30 11.14
N ALA A 206 -4.36 10.89 10.64
CA ALA A 206 -4.28 9.86 9.62
C ALA A 206 -4.66 8.48 10.18
N VAL A 207 -5.45 7.75 9.38
CA VAL A 207 -5.92 6.40 9.72
C VAL A 207 -4.94 5.37 9.16
N MET A 208 -4.66 4.32 9.94
CA MET A 208 -3.91 3.16 9.48
C MET A 208 -4.75 1.90 9.66
N ILE A 209 -5.18 1.32 8.54
CA ILE A 209 -5.97 0.09 8.46
C ILE A 209 -5.03 -1.04 8.04
N LEU A 210 -5.16 -2.21 8.65
CA LEU A 210 -4.31 -3.38 8.36
C LEU A 210 -5.16 -4.51 7.76
N GLU A 211 -4.75 -5.01 6.60
CA GLU A 211 -5.18 -6.34 6.19
C GLU A 211 -4.28 -7.36 6.88
N HIS A 212 -4.70 -7.82 8.06
CA HIS A 212 -3.82 -8.56 8.97
C HIS A 212 -4.17 -10.04 9.08
N PHE A 213 -5.42 -10.36 9.44
CA PHE A 213 -5.96 -11.72 9.56
C PHE A 213 -5.10 -12.66 10.42
N CYS A 214 -4.55 -12.14 11.51
CA CYS A 214 -3.85 -12.91 12.53
C CYS A 214 -4.77 -13.33 13.66
N ASN A 215 -4.23 -14.04 14.66
CA ASN A 215 -4.99 -14.40 15.84
C ASN A 215 -5.34 -13.15 16.67
N LEU A 216 -6.46 -13.24 17.39
CA LEU A 216 -7.09 -12.11 18.12
C LEU A 216 -6.17 -11.43 19.14
N ASP A 217 -5.22 -12.14 19.71
CA ASP A 217 -4.26 -11.59 20.67
C ASP A 217 -3.35 -10.54 20.02
N GLU A 218 -2.85 -10.80 18.80
CA GLU A 218 -2.05 -9.84 18.03
C GLU A 218 -2.92 -8.70 17.52
N GLU A 219 -4.07 -9.00 16.92
CA GLU A 219 -5.00 -7.98 16.40
C GLU A 219 -5.47 -7.02 17.50
N SER A 220 -5.78 -7.56 18.70
CA SER A 220 -6.15 -6.74 19.86
C SER A 220 -5.03 -5.82 20.32
N GLU A 221 -3.78 -6.27 20.25
CA GLU A 221 -2.62 -5.46 20.61
C GLU A 221 -2.39 -4.31 19.62
N LEU A 222 -2.53 -4.57 18.32
CA LEU A 222 -2.41 -3.56 17.27
C LEU A 222 -3.56 -2.55 17.33
N ALA A 223 -4.79 -3.03 17.56
CA ALA A 223 -5.96 -2.15 17.73
C ALA A 223 -5.84 -1.22 18.96
N LYS A 224 -5.33 -1.73 20.10
CA LYS A 224 -5.04 -0.91 21.29
C LYS A 224 -3.95 0.14 21.04
N ALA A 225 -3.04 -0.10 20.09
CA ALA A 225 -2.04 0.88 19.68
C ALA A 225 -2.61 1.97 18.76
N GLY A 226 -3.84 1.82 18.25
CA GLY A 226 -4.55 2.80 17.42
C GLY A 226 -4.75 2.42 15.95
N MET A 227 -4.23 1.28 15.52
CA MET A 227 -4.47 0.73 14.17
C MET A 227 -5.88 0.13 14.07
N LYS A 228 -6.39 -0.02 12.84
CA LYS A 228 -7.73 -0.53 12.55
C LYS A 228 -7.68 -1.79 11.73
#